data_cd11bd4ce045a725eefbe821a782d557
#
_entry.id   cd11bd4ce045a725eefbe821a782d557
#
_cell.length_a   1.000
_cell.length_b   1.000
_cell.length_c   1.000
_cell.angle_alpha   90.00
_cell.angle_beta   90.00
_cell.angle_gamma   90.00
#
_symmetry.space_group_name_H-M   'P 1'
#
loop_
_entity.id
_entity.type
_entity.pdbx_description
1 polymer ?
#
loop_
_entity_poly.entity_id
_entity_poly.type
_entity_poly.pdbx_seq_one_letter_code
_entity_poly.pdbx_strand_id
1 'polypeptide(L)'
;MARRIVTLTLLAALAVSPAFAAESRASSAAVGQARDKININTASPKELQKLDGVGHAVAERIVQYREEHGPFKRGEDLRKVEGIGSGLWERNRERIVVK
;
A
#
# COMPACT_ATOMS: atom_id res chain seq x y z
N MET A 1 31.89 51.09 -35.23
CA MET A 1 31.79 50.61 -35.11
C MET A 1 31.34 49.72 -34.30
N ALA A 2 30.97 49.28 -34.07
CA ALA A 2 30.65 48.55 -33.50
C ALA A 2 30.29 47.46 -33.09
N ARG A 3 30.04 47.09 -32.85
CA ARG A 3 29.82 46.20 -32.57
C ARG A 3 29.28 45.35 -31.87
N ARG A 4 28.79 44.69 -31.61
CA ARG A 4 28.32 43.91 -31.14
C ARG A 4 28.09 42.97 -30.50
N ILE A 5 27.62 42.31 -30.15
CA ILE A 5 27.42 41.48 -29.69
C ILE A 5 26.89 40.53 -29.17
N VAL A 6 26.48 39.99 -28.91
CA VAL A 6 26.08 39.13 -28.54
C VAL A 6 25.68 38.22 -27.91
N THR A 7 25.22 37.76 -27.47
CA THR A 7 24.83 36.99 -27.12
C THR A 7 24.46 36.01 -26.57
N LEU A 8 24.08 35.36 -26.29
CA LEU A 8 23.82 34.47 -25.91
C LEU A 8 23.10 33.62 -25.37
N THR A 9 22.66 33.30 -25.04
CA THR A 9 22.00 32.55 -24.71
C THR A 9 21.88 31.51 -24.08
N LEU A 10 21.50 30.86 -23.80
CA LEU A 10 21.38 29.92 -23.27
C LEU A 10 20.57 29.09 -22.88
N LEU A 11 20.15 28.66 -22.56
CA LEU A 11 19.43 27.93 -22.27
C LEU A 11 19.34 26.95 -21.45
N ALA A 12 18.80 26.44 -21.01
CA ALA A 12 18.67 25.68 -20.14
C ALA A 12 17.98 24.66 -20.10
N ALA A 13 17.77 24.03 -20.09
CA ALA A 13 17.12 23.02 -20.19
C ALA A 13 16.69 22.34 -19.19
N LEU A 14 16.39 22.04 -18.70
CA LEU A 14 15.97 21.44 -17.82
C LEU A 14 15.50 20.25 -17.79
N ALA A 15 15.26 19.51 -17.50
CA ALA A 15 14.95 18.37 -17.46
C ALA A 15 14.19 17.87 -16.51
N VAL A 16 13.41 17.44 -16.49
CA VAL A 16 12.63 17.01 -15.59
C VAL A 16 12.60 15.64 -15.59
N SER A 17 12.69 14.86 -14.88
CA SER A 17 12.62 13.59 -14.83
C SER A 17 11.58 13.01 -14.20
N PRO A 18 10.90 12.30 -14.64
CA PRO A 18 9.79 11.75 -14.09
C PRO A 18 10.10 10.53 -13.39
N ALA A 19 10.75 10.39 -12.50
CA ALA A 19 11.02 9.24 -11.79
C ALA A 19 9.85 8.66 -11.10
N PHE A 20 8.82 9.44 -10.86
CA PHE A 20 7.71 8.92 -10.18
C PHE A 20 7.08 7.74 -10.78
N ALA A 21 6.88 7.70 -12.02
CA ALA A 21 6.20 6.63 -12.67
C ALA A 21 6.96 5.34 -12.50
N ALA A 22 8.24 5.41 -12.56
CA ALA A 22 9.03 4.23 -12.42
C ALA A 22 8.94 3.67 -11.04
N GLU A 23 8.93 4.52 -10.05
CA GLU A 23 8.82 4.04 -8.72
C GLU A 23 7.51 3.38 -8.45
N SER A 24 6.47 3.93 -8.96
CA SER A 24 5.18 3.40 -8.79
C SER A 24 5.09 2.02 -9.37
N ARG A 25 5.63 1.87 -10.53
CA ARG A 25 5.59 0.62 -11.20
C ARG A 25 6.40 -0.43 -10.47
N ALA A 26 7.54 -0.08 -10.00
CA ALA A 26 8.37 -0.99 -9.29
C ALA A 26 7.70 -1.43 -8.01
N SER A 27 7.03 -0.52 -7.36
CA SER A 27 6.35 -0.83 -6.15
C SER A 27 5.25 -1.84 -6.37
N SER A 28 4.52 -1.67 -7.42
CA SER A 28 3.47 -2.57 -7.75
C SER A 28 3.99 -3.95 -7.99
N ALA A 29 5.05 -4.05 -8.71
CA ALA A 29 5.61 -5.33 -9.03
C ALA A 29 6.13 -6.00 -7.78
N ALA A 30 6.75 -5.23 -6.93
CA ALA A 30 7.30 -5.78 -5.73
C ALA A 30 6.20 -6.31 -4.83
N VAL A 31 5.11 -5.62 -4.77
CA VAL A 31 4.02 -6.05 -3.96
C VAL A 31 3.49 -7.39 -4.43
N GLY A 32 3.37 -7.53 -5.70
CA GLY A 32 2.88 -8.77 -6.25
C GLY A 32 3.79 -9.91 -5.90
N GLN A 33 5.08 -9.66 -5.89
CA GLN A 33 5.95 -10.71 -5.59
C GLN A 33 6.07 -10.99 -4.14
N ALA A 34 5.82 -9.99 -3.32
CA ALA A 34 5.94 -10.18 -1.93
C ALA A 34 4.83 -10.99 -1.37
N ARG A 35 4.12 -11.67 -2.15
CA ARG A 35 3.12 -12.47 -1.72
C ARG A 35 2.14 -11.77 -1.06
N ASP A 36 1.89 -10.64 -1.48
CA ASP A 36 0.74 -10.00 -1.01
C ASP A 36 0.66 -9.78 0.44
N LYS A 37 1.64 -9.19 0.99
CA LYS A 37 1.51 -8.77 2.35
C LYS A 37 0.46 -7.67 2.40
N ILE A 38 -0.42 -7.76 3.38
CA ILE A 38 -1.55 -6.87 3.46
C ILE A 38 -1.54 -6.11 4.77
N ASN A 39 -1.53 -4.78 4.66
CA ASN A 39 -1.55 -3.94 5.85
C ASN A 39 -3.00 -3.75 6.26
N ILE A 40 -3.39 -4.44 7.31
CA ILE A 40 -4.79 -4.45 7.71
C ILE A 40 -5.27 -3.10 8.22
N ASN A 41 -4.37 -2.18 8.49
CA ASN A 41 -4.79 -0.85 8.93
C ASN A 41 -5.16 0.06 7.77
N THR A 42 -4.69 -0.23 6.57
CA THR A 42 -4.96 0.61 5.43
C THR A 42 -5.61 -0.10 4.26
N ALA A 43 -5.68 -1.41 4.30
CA ALA A 43 -6.22 -2.17 3.18
C ALA A 43 -7.69 -1.88 2.95
N SER A 44 -8.10 -1.89 1.71
CA SER A 44 -9.50 -1.73 1.37
C SER A 44 -10.17 -3.09 1.57
N PRO A 45 -11.50 -3.12 1.62
CA PRO A 45 -12.18 -4.40 1.75
C PRO A 45 -11.80 -5.36 0.65
N LYS A 46 -11.55 -4.85 -0.54
CA LYS A 46 -11.19 -5.68 -1.65
C LYS A 46 -9.83 -6.31 -1.42
N GLU A 47 -8.90 -5.56 -0.89
CA GLU A 47 -7.60 -6.09 -0.59
C GLU A 47 -7.65 -7.10 0.55
N LEU A 48 -8.47 -6.85 1.54
CA LEU A 48 -8.59 -7.75 2.65
C LEU A 48 -9.13 -9.10 2.23
N GLN A 49 -9.92 -9.13 1.18
CA GLN A 49 -10.46 -10.38 0.67
C GLN A 49 -9.40 -11.28 0.05
N LYS A 50 -8.21 -10.76 -0.15
CA LYS A 50 -7.13 -11.58 -0.66
C LYS A 50 -6.56 -12.49 0.41
N LEU A 51 -6.89 -12.25 1.65
CA LEU A 51 -6.47 -13.14 2.71
C LEU A 51 -7.29 -14.41 2.65
N ASP A 52 -6.67 -15.52 3.00
CA ASP A 52 -7.36 -16.79 2.96
C ASP A 52 -8.51 -16.82 3.94
N GLY A 53 -9.67 -17.18 3.48
CA GLY A 53 -10.81 -17.28 4.36
C GLY A 53 -11.53 -15.98 4.65
N VAL A 54 -11.08 -14.88 4.07
CA VAL A 54 -11.72 -13.60 4.30
C VAL A 54 -12.59 -13.27 3.10
N GLY A 55 -13.89 -13.32 3.29
CA GLY A 55 -14.82 -12.98 2.25
C GLY A 55 -15.25 -11.53 2.42
N HIS A 56 -16.24 -11.14 1.63
CA HIS A 56 -16.70 -9.77 1.64
C HIS A 56 -17.18 -9.34 3.02
N ALA A 57 -17.99 -10.16 3.67
CA ALA A 57 -18.54 -9.81 4.96
C ALA A 57 -17.46 -9.64 6.02
N VAL A 58 -16.50 -10.52 6.04
CA VAL A 58 -15.43 -10.44 7.01
C VAL A 58 -14.55 -9.23 6.74
N ALA A 59 -14.29 -8.94 5.47
CA ALA A 59 -13.50 -7.78 5.11
C ALA A 59 -14.18 -6.51 5.60
N GLU A 60 -15.49 -6.44 5.47
CA GLU A 60 -16.21 -5.29 5.95
C GLU A 60 -16.12 -5.17 7.47
N ARG A 61 -16.16 -6.28 8.16
CA ARG A 61 -16.06 -6.26 9.61
C ARG A 61 -14.68 -5.80 10.05
N ILE A 62 -13.66 -6.13 9.30
CA ILE A 62 -12.31 -5.67 9.62
C ILE A 62 -12.25 -4.17 9.52
N VAL A 63 -12.79 -3.63 8.44
CA VAL A 63 -12.78 -2.19 8.24
C VAL A 63 -13.58 -1.50 9.36
N GLN A 64 -14.72 -2.04 9.67
CA GLN A 64 -15.56 -1.48 10.70
C GLN A 64 -14.86 -1.52 12.06
N TYR A 65 -14.21 -2.61 12.35
CA TYR A 65 -13.53 -2.77 13.62
C TYR A 65 -12.43 -1.71 13.78
N ARG A 66 -11.63 -1.52 12.74
CA ARG A 66 -10.55 -0.55 12.87
C ARG A 66 -11.05 0.89 12.95
N GLU A 67 -12.22 1.14 12.40
CA GLU A 67 -12.80 2.47 12.49
C GLU A 67 -13.39 2.73 13.87
N GLU A 68 -13.90 1.70 14.50
CA GLU A 68 -14.51 1.84 15.81
C GLU A 68 -13.49 1.77 16.94
N HIS A 69 -12.47 0.96 16.79
CA HIS A 69 -11.51 0.73 17.86
C HIS A 69 -10.13 1.30 17.59
N GLY A 70 -9.93 1.87 16.43
CA GLY A 70 -8.62 2.41 16.07
C GLY A 70 -7.79 1.36 15.36
N PRO A 71 -6.62 1.76 14.92
CA PRO A 71 -5.77 0.84 14.17
C PRO A 71 -5.37 -0.37 14.98
N PHE A 72 -5.16 -1.46 14.29
CA PHE A 72 -4.67 -2.66 14.94
C PHE A 72 -3.22 -2.42 15.35
N LYS A 73 -2.90 -2.76 16.58
CA LYS A 73 -1.55 -2.59 17.06
C LYS A 73 -0.68 -3.79 16.74
N ARG A 74 -1.30 -4.94 16.63
CA ARG A 74 -0.58 -6.15 16.29
C ARG A 74 -1.43 -6.94 15.34
N GLY A 75 -0.80 -7.76 14.53
CA GLY A 75 -1.54 -8.59 13.60
C GLY A 75 -2.51 -9.50 14.32
N GLU A 76 -2.13 -9.99 15.47
CA GLU A 76 -2.98 -10.87 16.23
C GLU A 76 -4.28 -10.24 16.65
N ASP A 77 -4.33 -8.94 16.71
CA ASP A 77 -5.56 -8.27 17.10
C ASP A 77 -6.66 -8.48 16.08
N LEU A 78 -6.30 -8.95 14.91
CA LEU A 78 -7.29 -9.24 13.90
C LEU A 78 -8.24 -10.32 14.40
N ARG A 79 -7.78 -11.16 15.31
CA ARG A 79 -8.62 -12.22 15.87
C ARG A 79 -9.79 -11.68 16.67
N LYS A 80 -9.76 -10.42 17.02
CA LYS A 80 -10.85 -9.82 17.76
C LYS A 80 -12.03 -9.50 16.86
N VAL A 81 -11.81 -9.53 15.56
CA VAL A 81 -12.88 -9.25 14.62
C VAL A 81 -13.74 -10.49 14.49
N GLU A 82 -15.04 -10.29 14.55
CA GLU A 82 -15.96 -11.39 14.44
C GLU A 82 -15.80 -12.05 13.08
N GLY A 83 -15.72 -13.35 13.07
CA GLY A 83 -15.51 -14.08 11.83
C GLY A 83 -14.08 -14.50 11.59
N ILE A 84 -13.16 -14.02 12.42
CA ILE A 84 -11.77 -14.39 12.28
C ILE A 84 -11.36 -15.19 13.50
N GLY A 85 -11.14 -16.46 13.30
CA GLY A 85 -10.72 -17.33 14.37
C GLY A 85 -9.25 -17.61 14.30
N SER A 86 -8.77 -18.47 15.19
CA SER A 86 -7.36 -18.78 15.22
C SER A 86 -6.90 -19.48 13.95
N GLY A 87 -7.76 -20.29 13.35
CA GLY A 87 -7.37 -20.96 12.11
C GLY A 87 -7.11 -20.00 10.99
N LEU A 88 -7.97 -19.00 10.85
CA LEU A 88 -7.80 -18.01 9.81
C LEU A 88 -6.55 -17.18 10.08
N TRP A 89 -6.34 -16.81 11.34
CA TRP A 89 -5.17 -16.06 11.72
C TRP A 89 -3.90 -16.84 11.39
N GLU A 90 -3.85 -18.09 11.73
CA GLU A 90 -2.66 -18.89 11.49
C GLU A 90 -2.33 -18.99 10.01
N ARG A 91 -3.34 -19.10 9.19
CA ARG A 91 -3.10 -19.23 7.77
C ARG A 91 -2.59 -17.95 7.12
N ASN A 92 -2.87 -16.82 7.75
CA ASN A 92 -2.53 -15.55 7.14
C ASN A 92 -1.48 -14.74 7.88
N ARG A 93 -1.02 -15.23 9.01
CA ARG A 93 -0.16 -14.42 9.87
C ARG A 93 1.08 -13.88 9.19
N GLU A 94 1.62 -14.60 8.25
CA GLU A 94 2.82 -14.15 7.59
C GLU A 94 2.53 -13.10 6.53
N ARG A 95 1.29 -12.97 6.14
CA ARG A 95 0.91 -11.99 5.14
C ARG A 95 0.35 -10.73 5.77
N ILE A 96 0.07 -10.74 7.05
CA ILE A 96 -0.54 -9.61 7.72
C ILE A 96 0.49 -8.67 8.28
N VAL A 97 0.34 -7.40 7.95
CA VAL A 97 1.24 -6.37 8.40
C VAL A 97 0.42 -5.29 9.09
N VAL A 98 0.98 -4.68 10.11
CA VAL A 98 0.35 -3.54 10.75
C VAL A 98 1.34 -2.40 10.76
N LYS A 99 0.95 -1.26 10.30
CA LYS A 99 1.83 -0.10 10.27
C LYS A 99 1.08 1.16 10.57
#